data_b461d0ce19ff59f412f1e32239370c0f
#
_entry.id   b461d0ce19ff59f412f1e32239370c0f
#
_cell.length_a   1.000
_cell.length_b   1.000
_cell.length_c   1.000
_cell.angle_alpha   90.00
_cell.angle_beta   90.00
_cell.angle_gamma   90.00
#
_symmetry.space_group_name_H-M   'P 1'
#
loop_
_entity.id
_entity.type
_entity.pdbx_description
1 polymer ?
#
loop_
_entity_poly.entity_id
_entity_poly.type
_entity_poly.pdbx_seq_one_letter_code
_entity_poly.pdbx_strand_id
1 'polypeptide(L)'
;TMPVTVTHFSGTPTTINDAALARRLNATMKRALGESAVVPFEQKNMGAEDFAYFVAADTGVPGYYFAVGGTTPERIAAAKAGGAAIAGHHSPLFQIAPRESITLGARAMVAA
;
A
#
# COMPACT_ATOMS: atom_id res chain seq x y z
N THR A 1 23.90 40.28 6.59
CA THR A 1 23.37 38.96 6.27
C THR A 1 22.63 38.43 7.48
N MET A 2 21.34 38.18 7.35
CA MET A 2 20.57 37.51 8.43
C MET A 2 20.97 36.03 8.51
N PRO A 3 21.20 35.48 9.70
CA PRO A 3 21.51 34.08 9.85
C PRO A 3 20.29 33.24 9.44
N VAL A 4 20.51 32.20 8.65
CA VAL A 4 19.50 31.21 8.31
C VAL A 4 19.52 30.13 9.39
N THR A 5 18.42 29.96 10.08
CA THR A 5 18.24 28.86 11.04
C THR A 5 17.49 27.73 10.35
N VAL A 6 18.09 26.53 10.32
CA VAL A 6 17.44 25.32 9.82
C VAL A 6 17.07 24.46 11.02
N THR A 7 15.79 24.22 11.21
CA THR A 7 15.28 23.35 12.28
C THR A 7 14.83 22.03 11.65
N HIS A 8 15.41 20.93 12.09
CA HIS A 8 14.99 19.59 11.73
C HIS A 8 13.95 19.07 12.73
N PHE A 9 12.81 18.62 12.22
CA PHE A 9 11.86 17.85 12.99
C PHE A 9 12.03 16.38 12.63
N SER A 10 11.82 15.47 13.61
CA SER A 10 11.76 14.04 13.31
C SER A 10 10.59 13.77 12.37
N GLY A 11 10.86 13.07 11.27
CA GLY A 11 9.83 12.67 10.30
C GLY A 11 8.98 11.50 10.80
N THR A 12 8.03 11.08 9.97
CA THR A 12 7.24 9.87 10.20
C THR A 12 8.16 8.64 10.25
N PRO A 13 7.98 7.71 11.19
CA PRO A 13 8.72 6.46 11.22
C PRO A 13 8.55 5.66 9.93
N THR A 14 9.50 4.78 9.63
CA THR A 14 9.36 3.85 8.51
C THR A 14 8.30 2.80 8.83
N THR A 15 7.35 2.58 7.93
CA THR A 15 6.40 1.48 8.03
C THR A 15 7.12 0.17 7.68
N ILE A 16 7.27 -0.70 8.66
CA ILE A 16 7.93 -2.01 8.49
C ILE A 16 6.95 -3.11 8.85
N ASN A 17 6.64 -3.96 7.89
CA ASN A 17 5.81 -5.12 8.15
C ASN A 17 6.57 -6.16 8.97
N ASP A 18 5.92 -6.69 10.02
CA ASP A 18 6.45 -7.85 10.72
C ASP A 18 6.52 -9.06 9.78
N ALA A 19 7.71 -9.65 9.67
CA ALA A 19 7.95 -10.69 8.67
C ALA A 19 7.18 -11.98 8.95
N ALA A 20 6.96 -12.34 10.22
CA ALA A 20 6.22 -13.55 10.59
C ALA A 20 4.72 -13.35 10.35
N LEU A 21 4.19 -12.20 10.77
CA LEU A 21 2.80 -11.81 10.53
C LEU A 21 2.51 -11.72 9.02
N ALA A 22 3.38 -11.06 8.25
CA ALA A 22 3.23 -10.91 6.82
C ALA A 22 3.19 -12.28 6.10
N ARG A 23 4.08 -13.22 6.43
CA ARG A 23 4.04 -14.57 5.86
C ARG A 23 2.74 -15.29 6.16
N ARG A 24 2.27 -15.23 7.40
CA ARG A 24 1.02 -15.88 7.84
C ARG A 24 -0.19 -15.29 7.12
N LEU A 25 -0.33 -13.97 7.10
CA LEU A 25 -1.47 -13.29 6.50
C LEU A 25 -1.47 -13.42 4.98
N ASN A 26 -0.31 -13.34 4.31
CA ASN A 26 -0.20 -13.61 2.88
C ASN A 26 -0.70 -15.01 2.53
N ALA A 27 -0.28 -16.03 3.29
CA ALA A 27 -0.73 -17.39 3.06
C ALA A 27 -2.25 -17.54 3.26
N THR A 28 -2.82 -16.88 4.27
CA THR A 28 -4.26 -16.90 4.52
C THR A 28 -5.04 -16.18 3.43
N MET A 29 -4.59 -14.99 3.01
CA MET A 29 -5.22 -14.24 1.93
C MET A 29 -5.15 -14.98 0.59
N LYS A 30 -4.04 -15.63 0.27
CA LYS A 30 -3.92 -16.48 -0.92
C LYS A 30 -4.94 -17.62 -0.93
N ARG A 31 -5.13 -18.30 0.19
CA ARG A 31 -6.16 -19.34 0.31
C ARG A 31 -7.57 -18.79 0.14
N ALA A 32 -7.86 -17.61 0.69
CA ALA A 32 -9.20 -17.03 0.68
C ALA A 32 -9.55 -16.31 -0.63
N LEU A 33 -8.56 -15.69 -1.29
CA LEU A 33 -8.76 -14.82 -2.44
C LEU A 33 -8.20 -15.41 -3.75
N GLY A 34 -7.38 -16.45 -3.67
CA GLY A 34 -6.65 -17.05 -4.78
C GLY A 34 -5.17 -16.63 -4.82
N GLU A 35 -4.33 -17.52 -5.34
CA GLU A 35 -2.87 -17.30 -5.40
C GLU A 35 -2.47 -16.01 -6.13
N SER A 36 -3.16 -15.68 -7.22
CA SER A 36 -2.89 -14.49 -8.04
C SER A 36 -3.36 -13.18 -7.41
N ALA A 37 -4.18 -13.23 -6.35
CA ALA A 37 -4.70 -12.04 -5.69
C ALA A 37 -3.66 -11.35 -4.79
N VAL A 38 -2.64 -12.08 -4.34
CA VAL A 38 -1.60 -11.58 -3.45
C VAL A 38 -0.26 -11.58 -4.17
N VAL A 39 0.18 -10.39 -4.54
CA VAL A 39 1.43 -10.18 -5.27
C VAL A 39 2.41 -9.36 -4.44
N PRO A 40 3.73 -9.55 -4.61
CA PRO A 40 4.71 -8.67 -4.01
C PRO A 40 4.50 -7.22 -4.46
N PHE A 41 4.59 -6.31 -3.52
CA PHE A 41 4.52 -4.88 -3.79
C PHE A 41 5.86 -4.25 -3.43
N GLU A 42 6.46 -3.57 -4.39
CA GLU A 42 7.69 -2.81 -4.20
C GLU A 42 7.36 -1.33 -4.11
N GLN A 43 7.64 -0.72 -2.96
CA GLN A 43 7.48 0.71 -2.76
C GLN A 43 8.54 1.47 -3.57
N LYS A 44 8.09 2.34 -4.48
CA LYS A 44 8.98 3.12 -5.36
C LYS A 44 9.08 4.60 -4.99
N ASN A 45 8.34 5.03 -3.99
CA ASN A 45 8.33 6.42 -3.52
C ASN A 45 8.53 6.49 -2.01
N MET A 46 8.80 7.69 -1.51
CA MET A 46 9.04 7.99 -0.10
C MET A 46 7.78 8.52 0.59
N GLY A 47 6.61 8.00 0.24
CA GLY A 47 5.37 8.39 0.89
C GLY A 47 5.39 8.09 2.39
N ALA A 48 4.96 9.04 3.21
CA ALA A 48 4.76 8.84 4.64
C ALA A 48 3.41 8.15 4.90
N GLU A 49 3.35 7.36 5.97
CA GLU A 49 2.16 6.61 6.35
C GLU A 49 2.01 6.61 7.88
N ASP A 50 0.89 7.11 8.36
CA ASP A 50 0.63 7.24 9.81
C ASP A 50 0.51 5.89 10.52
N PHE A 51 0.20 4.81 9.81
CA PHE A 51 0.22 3.45 10.33
C PHE A 51 1.57 3.09 10.98
N ALA A 52 2.66 3.71 10.53
CA ALA A 52 3.99 3.52 11.11
C ALA A 52 4.04 3.80 12.62
N TYR A 53 3.24 4.75 13.12
CA TYR A 53 3.21 5.06 14.56
C TYR A 53 2.55 3.96 15.40
N PHE A 54 1.63 3.17 14.84
CA PHE A 54 0.98 2.07 15.56
C PHE A 54 1.87 0.84 15.70
N VAL A 55 2.84 0.70 14.80
CA VAL A 55 3.71 -0.48 14.68
C VAL A 55 5.19 -0.14 14.84
N ALA A 56 5.50 1.06 15.32
CA ALA A 56 6.86 1.44 15.64
C ALA A 56 7.50 0.47 16.65
N ALA A 57 8.80 0.29 16.56
CA ALA A 57 9.52 -0.74 17.34
C ALA A 57 9.29 -0.65 18.85
N ASP A 58 9.06 0.53 19.39
CA ASP A 58 8.79 0.79 20.80
C ASP A 58 7.37 0.41 21.24
N THR A 59 6.44 0.22 20.32
CA THR A 59 5.07 -0.22 20.64
C THR A 59 4.98 -1.71 20.95
N GLY A 60 5.91 -2.52 20.44
CA GLY A 60 5.87 -3.97 20.53
C GLY A 60 4.70 -4.61 19.76
N VAL A 61 3.99 -3.86 18.93
CA VAL A 61 2.83 -4.33 18.15
C VAL A 61 3.29 -4.75 16.75
N PRO A 62 3.18 -6.04 16.38
CA PRO A 62 3.50 -6.47 15.03
C PRO A 62 2.47 -5.93 14.04
N GLY A 63 2.92 -5.29 12.97
CA GLY A 63 2.07 -4.70 11.96
C GLY A 63 2.18 -5.35 10.59
N TYR A 64 1.09 -5.26 9.85
CA TYR A 64 1.05 -5.68 8.46
C TYR A 64 0.26 -4.67 7.63
N TYR A 65 0.99 -3.90 6.84
CA TYR A 65 0.44 -2.92 5.89
C TYR A 65 0.45 -3.51 4.49
N PHE A 66 -0.67 -3.43 3.79
CA PHE A 66 -0.79 -3.90 2.41
C PHE A 66 -1.60 -2.92 1.56
N ALA A 67 -1.34 -2.92 0.26
CA ALA A 67 -2.07 -2.11 -0.69
C ALA A 67 -3.13 -2.94 -1.42
N VAL A 68 -4.26 -2.32 -1.72
CA VAL A 68 -5.33 -2.91 -2.55
C VAL A 68 -5.28 -2.29 -3.93
N GLY A 69 -5.28 -3.13 -4.97
CA GLY A 69 -5.29 -2.66 -6.35
C GLY A 69 -6.54 -1.86 -6.68
N GLY A 70 -6.34 -0.66 -7.24
CA GLY A 70 -7.42 0.25 -7.62
C GLY A 70 -7.71 0.30 -9.12
N THR A 71 -6.88 -0.32 -9.96
CA THR A 71 -7.02 -0.27 -11.42
C THR A 71 -7.38 -1.64 -11.97
N THR A 72 -8.35 -1.69 -12.86
CA THR A 72 -8.78 -2.96 -13.47
C THR A 72 -7.70 -3.55 -14.40
N PRO A 73 -7.65 -4.89 -14.57
CA PRO A 73 -6.71 -5.54 -15.48
C PRO A 73 -6.80 -5.03 -16.91
N GLU A 74 -8.00 -4.71 -17.40
CA GLU A 74 -8.23 -4.21 -18.76
C GLU A 74 -7.57 -2.85 -18.97
N ARG A 75 -7.67 -1.94 -17.99
CA ARG A 75 -7.01 -0.64 -18.05
C ARG A 75 -5.49 -0.77 -17.99
N ILE A 76 -4.98 -1.69 -17.19
CA ILE A 76 -3.54 -1.99 -17.13
C ILE A 76 -3.07 -2.52 -18.48
N ALA A 77 -3.81 -3.45 -19.08
CA ALA A 77 -3.48 -4.00 -20.38
C ALA A 77 -3.52 -2.93 -21.48
N ALA A 78 -4.55 -2.07 -21.50
CA ALA A 78 -4.66 -0.98 -22.46
C ALA A 78 -3.49 0.01 -22.35
N ALA A 79 -3.10 0.41 -21.14
CA ALA A 79 -1.96 1.29 -20.92
C ALA A 79 -0.63 0.66 -21.40
N LYS A 80 -0.43 -0.64 -21.13
CA LYS A 80 0.74 -1.38 -21.62
C LYS A 80 0.79 -1.50 -23.15
N ALA A 81 -0.36 -1.51 -23.80
CA ALA A 81 -0.47 -1.53 -25.26
C ALA A 81 -0.32 -0.14 -25.92
N GLY A 82 0.12 0.87 -25.18
CA GLY A 82 0.33 2.22 -25.70
C GLY A 82 -0.89 3.13 -25.61
N GLY A 83 -1.93 2.73 -24.87
CA GLY A 83 -3.09 3.58 -24.57
C GLY A 83 -2.77 4.64 -23.50
N ALA A 84 -3.82 5.30 -23.00
CA ALA A 84 -3.69 6.36 -22.00
C ALA A 84 -2.96 5.86 -20.75
N ALA A 85 -2.02 6.65 -20.25
CA ALA A 85 -1.29 6.35 -19.02
C ALA A 85 -2.25 6.30 -17.81
N ILE A 86 -1.97 5.40 -16.87
CA ILE A 86 -2.73 5.31 -15.62
C ILE A 86 -2.20 6.40 -14.68
N ALA A 87 -3.09 7.32 -14.31
CA ALA A 87 -2.78 8.33 -13.32
C ALA A 87 -2.59 7.69 -11.94
N GLY A 88 -1.52 8.07 -11.25
CA GLY A 88 -1.24 7.60 -9.90
C GLY A 88 -2.03 8.32 -8.82
N HIS A 89 -1.81 7.93 -7.58
CA HIS A 89 -2.34 8.62 -6.40
C HIS A 89 -1.94 10.10 -6.42
N HIS A 90 -2.73 10.95 -5.78
CA HIS A 90 -2.55 12.40 -5.73
C HIS A 90 -2.69 13.12 -7.09
N SER A 91 -3.10 12.43 -8.14
CA SER A 91 -3.47 13.06 -9.42
C SER A 91 -4.97 13.38 -9.44
N PRO A 92 -5.40 14.54 -9.96
CA PRO A 92 -6.83 14.84 -10.16
C PRO A 92 -7.47 13.92 -11.21
N LEU A 93 -6.66 13.23 -12.01
CA LEU A 93 -7.12 12.24 -12.99
C LEU A 93 -7.10 10.81 -12.45
N PHE A 94 -6.80 10.63 -11.15
CA PHE A 94 -6.80 9.32 -10.54
C PHE A 94 -8.21 8.71 -10.57
N GLN A 95 -8.31 7.50 -11.07
CA GLN A 95 -9.56 6.76 -11.17
C GLN A 95 -9.38 5.35 -10.61
N ILE A 96 -10.28 4.96 -9.74
CA ILE A 96 -10.32 3.61 -9.19
C ILE A 96 -11.53 2.84 -9.73
N ALA A 97 -11.47 1.52 -9.61
CA ALA A 97 -12.60 0.61 -9.73
C ALA A 97 -13.21 0.42 -8.34
N PRO A 98 -14.17 1.25 -7.89
CA PRO A 98 -14.53 1.32 -6.47
C PRO A 98 -15.17 0.04 -5.97
N ARG A 99 -16.03 -0.57 -6.77
CA ARG A 99 -16.72 -1.81 -6.39
C ARG A 99 -15.73 -2.95 -6.17
N GLU A 100 -14.84 -3.17 -7.12
CA GLU A 100 -13.84 -4.24 -7.10
C GLU A 100 -12.84 -4.02 -5.95
N SER A 101 -12.33 -2.80 -5.83
CA SER A 101 -11.34 -2.45 -4.81
C SER A 101 -11.90 -2.54 -3.39
N ILE A 102 -13.10 -2.02 -3.15
CA ILE A 102 -13.75 -2.07 -1.83
C ILE A 102 -14.06 -3.53 -1.46
N THR A 103 -14.62 -4.29 -2.41
CA THR A 103 -14.95 -5.69 -2.16
C THR A 103 -13.70 -6.52 -1.87
N LEU A 104 -12.63 -6.32 -2.65
CA LEU A 104 -11.37 -7.02 -2.44
C LEU A 104 -10.74 -6.64 -1.09
N GLY A 105 -10.70 -5.35 -0.78
CA GLY A 105 -10.18 -4.85 0.49
C GLY A 105 -10.93 -5.40 1.70
N ALA A 106 -12.26 -5.39 1.67
CA ALA A 106 -13.09 -5.95 2.73
C ALA A 106 -12.84 -7.47 2.90
N ARG A 107 -12.78 -8.22 1.80
CA ARG A 107 -12.47 -9.66 1.84
C ARG A 107 -11.07 -9.94 2.36
N ALA A 108 -10.09 -9.13 1.99
CA ALA A 108 -8.72 -9.25 2.50
C ALA A 108 -8.67 -9.01 4.01
N MET A 109 -9.34 -7.97 4.51
CA MET A 109 -9.40 -7.65 5.95
C MET A 109 -10.12 -8.73 6.75
N VAL A 110 -11.17 -9.34 6.21
CA VAL A 110 -11.88 -10.46 6.87
C VAL A 110 -11.04 -11.74 6.88
N ALA A 111 -10.21 -11.94 5.87
CA ALA A 111 -9.35 -13.12 5.77
C ALA A 111 -8.09 -13.01 6.64
N ALA A 112 -7.67 -11.79 6.98
CA ALA A 112 -6.48 -11.54 7.79
C ALA A 112 -6.73 -11.83 9.27
#